data_17d9c3b2bae16f1800256394e9ae6383
#
_entry.id   17d9c3b2bae16f1800256394e9ae6383
#
_cell.length_a   1.000
_cell.length_b   1.000
_cell.length_c   1.000
_cell.angle_alpha   90.00
_cell.angle_beta   90.00
_cell.angle_gamma   90.00
#
_symmetry.space_group_name_H-M   'P 1'
#
loop_
_entity.id
_entity.type
_entity.pdbx_description
1 polymer ?
#
loop_
_entity_poly.entity_id
_entity_poly.type
_entity_poly.pdbx_seq_one_letter_code
_entity_poly.pdbx_strand_id
1 'polypeptide(L)'
;CGVVYKYLPHVQVHIVKGEQFNMKLTYKEDLFLLDKLFQLKSLAQQNDTITPKTQERLRGSVIVVFGGSYGIGEDVVRICKGNGAHIYSFSRSQNGIDVSNNLMVAKALKETFEKEGRIDAVVNTAGVLDKEPLATMSYDTILRSIQVNYTGAVIVAKESFPYLKKSKGNLLLFTSSSYTRGRQLYSLYSSAKAAIVNLVQALSEEWHEQGVRINCINPERTKTPMRIKSFGVEPDNTLLKSETVAVASVNALFSSLTGEVIDVKRVRS
;
A
#
# COMPACT_ATOMS: atom_id res chain seq x y z
N CYS A 1 -17.97 -24.18 29.31
CA CYS A 1 -18.48 -25.53 28.92
C CYS A 1 -18.09 -26.60 29.96
N GLY A 2 -16.85 -26.65 30.48
CA GLY A 2 -16.43 -27.69 31.45
C GLY A 2 -17.27 -27.75 32.74
N VAL A 3 -17.71 -26.62 33.27
CA VAL A 3 -18.60 -26.57 34.43
C VAL A 3 -19.96 -27.19 34.15
N VAL A 4 -20.58 -26.82 32.98
CA VAL A 4 -21.87 -27.38 32.59
C VAL A 4 -21.75 -28.89 32.39
N TYR A 5 -20.73 -29.34 31.66
CA TYR A 5 -20.49 -30.77 31.44
C TYR A 5 -20.30 -31.57 32.73
N LYS A 6 -19.57 -30.97 33.72
CA LYS A 6 -19.23 -31.64 34.97
C LYS A 6 -20.41 -31.69 35.96
N TYR A 7 -21.20 -30.61 36.06
CA TYR A 7 -22.22 -30.45 37.10
C TYR A 7 -23.66 -30.57 36.65
N LEU A 8 -23.88 -30.52 35.32
CA LEU A 8 -25.19 -30.58 34.71
C LEU A 8 -25.20 -31.58 33.51
N PRO A 9 -24.91 -32.88 33.75
CA PRO A 9 -24.72 -33.86 32.68
C PRO A 9 -25.98 -34.12 31.80
N HIS A 10 -27.14 -33.68 32.25
CA HIS A 10 -28.38 -33.77 31.53
C HIS A 10 -28.68 -32.59 30.61
N VAL A 11 -27.86 -31.53 30.64
CA VAL A 11 -27.99 -30.38 29.77
C VAL A 11 -27.20 -30.62 28.47
N GLN A 12 -27.89 -30.60 27.34
CA GLN A 12 -27.23 -30.69 26.04
C GLN A 12 -26.44 -29.44 25.74
N VAL A 13 -25.15 -29.62 25.43
CA VAL A 13 -24.25 -28.52 24.97
C VAL A 13 -24.18 -28.57 23.45
N HIS A 14 -24.74 -27.56 22.78
CA HIS A 14 -24.65 -27.42 21.34
C HIS A 14 -23.34 -26.73 20.95
N ILE A 15 -22.60 -27.35 20.03
CA ILE A 15 -21.38 -26.79 19.48
C ILE A 15 -21.74 -25.91 18.29
N VAL A 16 -21.45 -24.63 18.38
CA VAL A 16 -21.59 -23.68 17.26
C VAL A 16 -20.22 -23.51 16.60
N LYS A 17 -20.18 -23.59 15.26
CA LYS A 17 -18.95 -23.37 14.51
C LYS A 17 -18.52 -21.91 14.67
N GLY A 18 -17.36 -21.70 15.32
CA GLY A 18 -16.75 -20.38 15.48
C GLY A 18 -15.80 -20.06 14.33
N GLU A 19 -15.40 -18.80 14.26
CA GLU A 19 -14.36 -18.34 13.34
C GLU A 19 -12.96 -18.69 13.91
N GLN A 20 -12.01 -19.05 13.03
CA GLN A 20 -10.63 -19.36 13.44
C GLN A 20 -9.92 -18.19 14.12
N PHE A 21 -10.37 -16.97 13.86
CA PHE A 21 -9.83 -15.73 14.40
C PHE A 21 -10.50 -15.29 15.70
N ASN A 22 -11.49 -16.04 16.19
CA ASN A 22 -12.20 -15.72 17.43
C ASN A 22 -11.36 -16.12 18.65
N MET A 23 -10.39 -15.27 19.00
CA MET A 23 -9.45 -15.50 20.08
C MET A 23 -9.84 -14.67 21.30
N LYS A 24 -9.77 -15.27 22.49
CA LYS A 24 -9.98 -14.57 23.75
C LYS A 24 -8.70 -13.81 24.11
N LEU A 25 -8.80 -12.50 24.30
CA LEU A 25 -7.73 -11.67 24.87
C LEU A 25 -7.56 -12.03 26.37
N THR A 26 -6.44 -12.62 26.72
CA THR A 26 -6.16 -13.07 28.10
C THR A 26 -4.84 -12.54 28.64
N TYR A 27 -3.83 -12.46 27.79
CA TYR A 27 -2.48 -12.00 28.11
C TYR A 27 -2.07 -10.80 27.26
N LYS A 28 -1.06 -10.04 27.70
CA LYS A 28 -0.56 -8.88 26.92
C LYS A 28 -0.04 -9.26 25.56
N GLU A 29 0.53 -10.44 25.41
CA GLU A 29 1.03 -11.01 24.16
C GLU A 29 -0.09 -11.26 23.14
N ASP A 30 -1.31 -11.53 23.61
CA ASP A 30 -2.47 -11.73 22.74
C ASP A 30 -2.82 -10.46 21.96
N LEU A 31 -2.46 -9.27 22.45
CA LEU A 31 -2.65 -8.01 21.73
C LEU A 31 -1.89 -7.99 20.39
N PHE A 32 -0.61 -8.40 20.42
CA PHE A 32 0.19 -8.49 19.21
C PHE A 32 -0.36 -9.52 18.23
N LEU A 33 -0.84 -10.65 18.76
CA LEU A 33 -1.41 -11.71 17.92
C LEU A 33 -2.74 -11.28 17.32
N LEU A 34 -3.60 -10.63 18.09
CA LEU A 34 -4.87 -10.08 17.60
C LEU A 34 -4.68 -8.99 16.55
N ASP A 35 -3.72 -8.06 16.75
CA ASP A 35 -3.38 -7.05 15.76
C ASP A 35 -2.99 -7.70 14.43
N LYS A 36 -2.14 -8.74 14.47
CA LYS A 36 -1.78 -9.52 13.27
C LYS A 36 -2.97 -10.28 12.66
N LEU A 37 -3.87 -10.81 13.48
CA LEU A 37 -5.07 -11.48 13.01
C LEU A 37 -6.06 -10.50 12.37
N PHE A 38 -6.20 -9.28 12.91
CA PHE A 38 -7.00 -8.22 12.28
C PHE A 38 -6.42 -7.81 10.93
N GLN A 39 -5.10 -7.63 10.83
CA GLN A 39 -4.41 -7.39 9.58
C GLN A 39 -4.69 -8.52 8.56
N LEU A 40 -4.68 -9.78 8.99
CA LEU A 40 -4.99 -10.94 8.14
C LEU A 40 -6.46 -10.98 7.72
N LYS A 41 -7.39 -10.56 8.57
CA LYS A 41 -8.84 -10.54 8.25
C LYS A 41 -9.18 -9.47 7.21
N SER A 42 -8.47 -8.35 7.22
CA SER A 42 -8.56 -7.31 6.17
C SER A 42 -8.13 -7.85 4.79
N LEU A 43 -7.36 -8.95 4.75
CA LEU A 43 -6.89 -9.63 3.54
C LEU A 43 -7.94 -10.52 2.87
N ALA A 44 -8.92 -11.00 3.62
CA ALA A 44 -9.91 -11.99 3.13
C ALA A 44 -10.90 -11.43 2.10
N GLN A 45 -10.86 -10.12 1.81
CA GLN A 45 -11.72 -9.44 0.83
C GLN A 45 -10.92 -8.91 -0.36
N GLN A 46 -10.03 -9.71 -0.95
CA GLN A 46 -9.47 -9.36 -2.24
C GLN A 46 -10.55 -9.50 -3.32
N ASN A 47 -11.08 -8.35 -3.75
CA ASN A 47 -11.91 -8.30 -4.95
C ASN A 47 -10.98 -8.19 -6.17
N ASP A 48 -11.13 -9.10 -7.12
CA ASP A 48 -10.40 -9.05 -8.42
C ASP A 48 -10.93 -7.94 -9.34
N THR A 49 -11.97 -7.22 -8.92
CA THR A 49 -12.61 -6.14 -9.68
C THR A 49 -12.82 -4.90 -8.81
N ILE A 50 -13.00 -3.76 -9.46
CA ILE A 50 -13.39 -2.53 -8.79
C ILE A 50 -14.80 -2.70 -8.22
N THR A 51 -14.95 -2.41 -6.91
CA THR A 51 -16.25 -2.52 -6.25
C THR A 51 -17.22 -1.43 -6.74
N PRO A 52 -18.53 -1.66 -6.76
CA PRO A 52 -19.50 -0.62 -7.16
C PRO A 52 -19.36 0.68 -6.36
N LYS A 53 -19.08 0.58 -5.06
CA LYS A 53 -18.83 1.74 -4.20
C LYS A 53 -17.57 2.51 -4.60
N THR A 54 -16.50 1.81 -4.97
CA THR A 54 -15.26 2.43 -5.46
C THR A 54 -15.50 3.10 -6.81
N GLN A 55 -16.23 2.44 -7.70
CA GLN A 55 -16.55 2.96 -9.01
C GLN A 55 -17.35 4.27 -8.96
N GLU A 56 -18.33 4.34 -8.06
CA GLU A 56 -19.10 5.57 -7.82
C GLU A 56 -18.18 6.71 -7.35
N ARG A 57 -17.28 6.44 -6.40
CA ARG A 57 -16.36 7.43 -5.83
C ARG A 57 -15.25 7.87 -6.79
N LEU A 58 -14.89 7.04 -7.76
CA LEU A 58 -13.90 7.38 -8.78
C LEU A 58 -14.40 8.49 -9.71
N ARG A 59 -15.70 8.54 -10.03
CA ARG A 59 -16.25 9.51 -10.96
C ARG A 59 -16.02 10.94 -10.48
N GLY A 60 -15.28 11.72 -11.28
CA GLY A 60 -14.93 13.10 -10.97
C GLY A 60 -13.94 13.29 -9.83
N SER A 61 -13.41 12.21 -9.22
CA SER A 61 -12.33 12.34 -8.25
C SER A 61 -11.02 12.76 -8.92
N VAL A 62 -10.21 13.55 -8.21
CA VAL A 62 -8.89 14.00 -8.66
C VAL A 62 -7.83 13.18 -7.95
N ILE A 63 -7.06 12.42 -8.71
CA ILE A 63 -6.05 11.49 -8.20
C ILE A 63 -4.69 11.81 -8.80
N VAL A 64 -3.70 11.97 -7.93
CA VAL A 64 -2.30 12.15 -8.32
C VAL A 64 -1.54 10.83 -8.15
N VAL A 65 -0.81 10.40 -9.18
CA VAL A 65 -0.02 9.16 -9.15
C VAL A 65 1.45 9.49 -9.44
N PHE A 66 2.31 9.33 -8.45
CA PHE A 66 3.75 9.34 -8.63
C PHE A 66 4.24 7.92 -8.96
N GLY A 67 5.03 7.79 -10.04
CA GLY A 67 5.49 6.50 -10.56
C GLY A 67 4.50 5.83 -11.53
N GLY A 68 3.59 6.60 -12.16
CA GLY A 68 2.54 6.07 -13.03
C GLY A 68 2.95 5.68 -14.45
N SER A 69 4.25 5.59 -14.77
CA SER A 69 4.73 5.36 -16.15
C SER A 69 4.78 3.91 -16.59
N TYR A 70 4.83 2.96 -15.65
CA TYR A 70 4.86 1.52 -15.93
C TYR A 70 4.45 0.69 -14.72
N GLY A 71 4.14 -0.59 -14.97
CA GLY A 71 3.82 -1.56 -13.92
C GLY A 71 2.56 -1.21 -13.14
N ILE A 72 2.58 -1.38 -11.82
CA ILE A 72 1.42 -1.17 -10.95
C ILE A 72 0.88 0.26 -11.07
N GLY A 73 1.76 1.26 -11.13
CA GLY A 73 1.35 2.67 -11.23
C GLY A 73 0.61 2.98 -12.53
N GLU A 74 1.09 2.45 -13.66
CA GLU A 74 0.42 2.58 -14.97
C GLU A 74 -0.97 1.94 -14.94
N ASP A 75 -1.11 0.75 -14.35
CA ASP A 75 -2.41 0.09 -14.21
C ASP A 75 -3.36 0.88 -13.30
N VAL A 76 -2.88 1.48 -12.21
CA VAL A 76 -3.68 2.39 -11.36
C VAL A 76 -4.19 3.57 -12.18
N VAL A 77 -3.31 4.21 -12.97
CA VAL A 77 -3.68 5.34 -13.86
C VAL A 77 -4.77 4.89 -14.85
N ARG A 78 -4.55 3.77 -15.53
CA ARG A 78 -5.48 3.21 -16.52
C ARG A 78 -6.85 2.90 -15.92
N ILE A 79 -6.88 2.22 -14.77
CA ILE A 79 -8.12 1.83 -14.08
C ILE A 79 -8.88 3.06 -13.61
N CYS A 80 -8.24 4.00 -12.94
CA CYS A 80 -8.88 5.20 -12.43
C CYS A 80 -9.44 6.07 -13.56
N LYS A 81 -8.66 6.28 -14.64
CA LYS A 81 -9.09 7.02 -15.81
C LYS A 81 -10.29 6.36 -16.51
N GLY A 82 -10.25 5.02 -16.66
CA GLY A 82 -11.34 4.24 -17.27
C GLY A 82 -12.65 4.28 -16.45
N ASN A 83 -12.59 4.64 -15.17
CA ASN A 83 -13.75 4.81 -14.29
C ASN A 83 -14.13 6.29 -14.03
N GLY A 84 -13.63 7.22 -14.85
CA GLY A 84 -14.07 8.62 -14.83
C GLY A 84 -13.38 9.51 -13.81
N ALA A 85 -12.20 9.13 -13.30
CA ALA A 85 -11.38 9.98 -12.46
C ALA A 85 -10.50 10.94 -13.30
N HIS A 86 -10.22 12.13 -12.76
CA HIS A 86 -9.22 13.06 -13.29
C HIS A 86 -7.84 12.65 -12.76
N ILE A 87 -6.98 12.17 -13.65
CA ILE A 87 -5.68 11.59 -13.29
C ILE A 87 -4.53 12.49 -13.68
N TYR A 88 -3.65 12.74 -12.72
CA TYR A 88 -2.37 13.43 -12.89
C TYR A 88 -1.25 12.43 -12.58
N SER A 89 -0.55 12.00 -13.63
CA SER A 89 0.51 11.01 -13.54
C SER A 89 1.88 11.66 -13.68
N PHE A 90 2.75 11.43 -12.70
CA PHE A 90 4.09 12.00 -12.64
C PHE A 90 5.13 10.90 -12.47
N SER A 91 6.19 10.98 -13.28
CA SER A 91 7.33 10.09 -13.19
C SER A 91 8.57 10.71 -13.83
N ARG A 92 9.72 10.20 -13.46
CA ARG A 92 10.99 10.64 -14.02
C ARG A 92 11.08 10.38 -15.54
N SER A 93 10.51 9.27 -16.01
CA SER A 93 10.57 8.87 -17.43
C SER A 93 9.58 9.59 -18.34
N GLN A 94 8.41 10.01 -17.83
CA GLN A 94 7.38 10.66 -18.64
C GLN A 94 7.51 12.18 -18.66
N ASN A 95 7.75 12.79 -17.52
CA ASN A 95 7.72 14.26 -17.36
C ASN A 95 8.82 14.80 -16.44
N GLY A 96 9.86 14.01 -16.20
CA GLY A 96 11.04 14.44 -15.44
C GLY A 96 10.83 14.64 -13.94
N ILE A 97 9.65 14.33 -13.39
CA ILE A 97 9.36 14.53 -11.97
C ILE A 97 10.01 13.41 -11.14
N ASP A 98 10.95 13.79 -10.30
CA ASP A 98 11.63 12.90 -9.36
C ASP A 98 11.04 13.08 -7.95
N VAL A 99 10.55 12.00 -7.35
CA VAL A 99 9.95 12.01 -6.01
C VAL A 99 10.95 12.36 -4.90
N SER A 100 12.26 12.21 -5.17
CA SER A 100 13.31 12.61 -4.24
C SER A 100 13.58 14.12 -4.22
N ASN A 101 12.98 14.87 -5.15
CA ASN A 101 13.06 16.32 -5.22
C ASN A 101 11.76 16.96 -4.70
N ASN A 102 11.82 17.54 -3.51
CA ASN A 102 10.67 18.15 -2.85
C ASN A 102 10.04 19.30 -3.65
N LEU A 103 10.84 20.12 -4.34
CA LEU A 103 10.32 21.24 -5.13
C LEU A 103 9.53 20.74 -6.34
N MET A 104 9.97 19.65 -6.99
CA MET A 104 9.24 19.03 -8.11
C MET A 104 7.91 18.43 -7.63
N VAL A 105 7.91 17.73 -6.50
CA VAL A 105 6.69 17.13 -5.92
C VAL A 105 5.71 18.22 -5.50
N ALA A 106 6.18 19.24 -4.77
CA ALA A 106 5.35 20.38 -4.34
C ALA A 106 4.73 21.11 -5.53
N LYS A 107 5.53 21.38 -6.58
CA LYS A 107 5.06 22.05 -7.80
C LYS A 107 3.97 21.21 -8.50
N ALA A 108 4.20 19.91 -8.70
CA ALA A 108 3.24 19.03 -9.35
C ALA A 108 1.89 18.96 -8.62
N LEU A 109 1.91 18.89 -7.28
CA LEU A 109 0.69 18.92 -6.47
C LEU A 109 -0.01 20.26 -6.51
N LYS A 110 0.76 21.35 -6.43
CA LYS A 110 0.24 22.72 -6.50
C LYS A 110 -0.48 23.00 -7.83
N GLU A 111 0.17 22.71 -8.94
CA GLU A 111 -0.40 22.89 -10.29
C GLU A 111 -1.67 22.05 -10.49
N THR A 112 -1.66 20.80 -9.99
CA THR A 112 -2.85 19.94 -10.00
C THR A 112 -4.00 20.58 -9.20
N PHE A 113 -3.70 21.06 -7.99
CA PHE A 113 -4.71 21.68 -7.14
C PHE A 113 -5.23 23.02 -7.71
N GLU A 114 -4.37 23.84 -8.28
CA GLU A 114 -4.77 25.10 -8.91
C GLU A 114 -5.72 24.86 -10.10
N LYS A 115 -5.51 23.77 -10.84
CA LYS A 115 -6.36 23.42 -11.99
C LYS A 115 -7.70 22.79 -11.61
N GLU A 116 -7.71 21.90 -10.61
CA GLU A 116 -8.89 21.09 -10.26
C GLU A 116 -9.63 21.58 -9.01
N GLY A 117 -9.02 22.44 -8.21
CA GLY A 117 -9.55 22.93 -6.93
C GLY A 117 -9.52 21.89 -5.80
N ARG A 118 -9.15 20.63 -6.08
CA ARG A 118 -9.12 19.53 -5.12
C ARG A 118 -8.10 18.46 -5.49
N ILE A 119 -7.68 17.67 -4.51
CA ILE A 119 -6.96 16.38 -4.69
C ILE A 119 -7.59 15.40 -3.70
N ASP A 120 -8.20 14.33 -4.20
CA ASP A 120 -8.92 13.35 -3.39
C ASP A 120 -8.04 12.20 -2.94
N ALA A 121 -7.05 11.85 -3.75
CA ALA A 121 -6.09 10.80 -3.41
C ALA A 121 -4.73 11.07 -4.04
N VAL A 122 -3.69 10.59 -3.35
CA VAL A 122 -2.33 10.55 -3.86
C VAL A 122 -1.82 9.12 -3.76
N VAL A 123 -1.21 8.61 -4.82
CA VAL A 123 -0.62 7.28 -4.89
C VAL A 123 0.85 7.41 -5.21
N ASN A 124 1.72 6.82 -4.41
CA ASN A 124 3.15 6.78 -4.69
C ASN A 124 3.63 5.35 -4.93
N THR A 125 3.78 4.98 -6.20
CA THR A 125 4.35 3.71 -6.65
C THR A 125 5.82 3.81 -7.04
N ALA A 126 6.40 5.02 -6.98
CA ALA A 126 7.80 5.23 -7.33
C ALA A 126 8.74 4.41 -6.44
N GLY A 127 9.72 3.79 -7.05
CA GLY A 127 10.71 2.98 -6.36
C GLY A 127 11.81 2.51 -7.29
N VAL A 128 12.92 2.11 -6.71
CA VAL A 128 14.06 1.48 -7.42
C VAL A 128 14.50 0.24 -6.65
N LEU A 129 14.97 -0.76 -7.37
CA LEU A 129 15.49 -2.00 -6.80
C LEU A 129 16.84 -2.31 -7.45
N ASP A 130 17.90 -1.98 -6.73
CA ASP A 130 19.27 -2.34 -7.07
C ASP A 130 19.63 -3.59 -6.29
N LYS A 131 20.05 -4.65 -6.99
CA LYS A 131 20.29 -5.99 -6.43
C LYS A 131 21.76 -6.32 -6.51
N GLU A 132 22.49 -6.00 -5.45
CA GLU A 132 23.93 -6.30 -5.29
C GLU A 132 24.31 -6.38 -3.80
N PRO A 133 25.46 -6.97 -3.44
CA PRO A 133 25.94 -6.97 -2.06
C PRO A 133 26.22 -5.54 -1.59
N LEU A 134 25.78 -5.21 -0.36
CA LEU A 134 26.03 -3.88 0.22
C LEU A 134 27.53 -3.52 0.27
N ALA A 135 28.39 -4.51 0.51
CA ALA A 135 29.83 -4.32 0.63
C ALA A 135 30.50 -3.82 -0.67
N THR A 136 29.89 -4.07 -1.84
CA THR A 136 30.40 -3.64 -3.15
C THR A 136 29.59 -2.53 -3.78
N MET A 137 28.48 -2.14 -3.15
CA MET A 137 27.58 -1.11 -3.66
C MET A 137 28.23 0.27 -3.59
N SER A 138 28.15 1.04 -4.68
CA SER A 138 28.64 2.42 -4.69
C SER A 138 27.79 3.31 -3.77
N TYR A 139 28.41 4.35 -3.18
CA TYR A 139 27.67 5.32 -2.37
C TYR A 139 26.57 6.04 -3.16
N ASP A 140 26.75 6.29 -4.45
CA ASP A 140 25.72 6.89 -5.31
C ASP A 140 24.50 5.99 -5.42
N THR A 141 24.69 4.67 -5.58
CA THR A 141 23.60 3.68 -5.59
C THR A 141 22.92 3.62 -4.22
N ILE A 142 23.69 3.64 -3.13
CA ILE A 142 23.17 3.65 -1.75
C ILE A 142 22.28 4.88 -1.54
N LEU A 143 22.80 6.07 -1.81
CA LEU A 143 22.08 7.33 -1.63
C LEU A 143 20.82 7.39 -2.49
N ARG A 144 20.92 7.01 -3.77
CA ARG A 144 19.79 6.96 -4.68
C ARG A 144 18.71 5.99 -4.20
N SER A 145 19.10 4.80 -3.72
CA SER A 145 18.16 3.82 -3.20
C SER A 145 17.37 4.36 -2.00
N ILE A 146 18.06 5.01 -1.06
CA ILE A 146 17.42 5.63 0.13
C ILE A 146 16.53 6.81 -0.30
N GLN A 147 17.05 7.69 -1.15
CA GLN A 147 16.34 8.89 -1.60
C GLN A 147 15.04 8.56 -2.32
N VAL A 148 15.05 7.60 -3.24
CA VAL A 148 13.83 7.27 -3.99
C VAL A 148 12.86 6.44 -3.15
N ASN A 149 13.34 5.39 -2.46
CA ASN A 149 12.45 4.43 -1.80
C ASN A 149 11.89 4.91 -0.46
N TYR A 150 12.62 5.77 0.28
CA TYR A 150 12.17 6.25 1.60
C TYR A 150 11.96 7.77 1.61
N THR A 151 13.01 8.57 1.32
CA THR A 151 12.89 10.03 1.35
C THR A 151 11.80 10.53 0.40
N GLY A 152 11.70 9.94 -0.79
CA GLY A 152 10.63 10.25 -1.75
C GLY A 152 9.22 9.97 -1.20
N ALA A 153 9.04 8.88 -0.47
CA ALA A 153 7.77 8.60 0.18
C ALA A 153 7.43 9.63 1.28
N VAL A 154 8.43 10.04 2.07
CA VAL A 154 8.29 11.10 3.09
C VAL A 154 7.95 12.45 2.44
N ILE A 155 8.63 12.81 1.36
CA ILE A 155 8.37 14.05 0.60
C ILE A 155 6.93 14.03 0.06
N VAL A 156 6.52 12.96 -0.63
CA VAL A 156 5.16 12.83 -1.16
C VAL A 156 4.13 12.93 -0.04
N ALA A 157 4.36 12.27 1.10
CA ALA A 157 3.45 12.36 2.25
C ALA A 157 3.33 13.79 2.77
N LYS A 158 4.45 14.45 3.03
CA LYS A 158 4.49 15.83 3.55
C LYS A 158 3.81 16.82 2.59
N GLU A 159 4.19 16.79 1.32
CA GLU A 159 3.72 17.78 0.34
C GLU A 159 2.23 17.55 -0.06
N SER A 160 1.73 16.32 0.01
CA SER A 160 0.31 16.04 -0.29
C SER A 160 -0.64 16.35 0.88
N PHE A 161 -0.17 16.34 2.12
CA PHE A 161 -0.99 16.51 3.31
C PHE A 161 -1.89 17.77 3.29
N PRO A 162 -1.42 18.99 2.93
CA PRO A 162 -2.26 20.20 2.92
C PRO A 162 -3.47 20.10 1.99
N TYR A 163 -3.33 19.37 0.89
CA TYR A 163 -4.39 19.16 -0.10
C TYR A 163 -5.35 18.06 0.33
N LEU A 164 -4.81 16.93 0.81
CA LEU A 164 -5.60 15.81 1.32
C LEU A 164 -6.40 16.18 2.56
N LYS A 165 -5.90 17.07 3.41
CA LYS A 165 -6.64 17.62 4.56
C LYS A 165 -7.91 18.35 4.11
N LYS A 166 -7.88 19.11 3.03
CA LYS A 166 -9.04 19.83 2.49
C LYS A 166 -10.13 18.89 1.96
N SER A 167 -9.74 17.79 1.34
CA SER A 167 -10.67 16.81 0.75
C SER A 167 -11.03 15.65 1.70
N LYS A 168 -10.40 15.55 2.88
CA LYS A 168 -10.40 14.35 3.74
C LYS A 168 -9.99 13.10 2.95
N GLY A 169 -8.95 13.27 2.15
CA GLY A 169 -8.49 12.34 1.15
C GLY A 169 -7.67 11.17 1.68
N ASN A 170 -7.00 10.48 0.77
CA ASN A 170 -6.21 9.29 1.08
C ASN A 170 -4.84 9.34 0.41
N LEU A 171 -3.79 8.97 1.16
CA LEU A 171 -2.46 8.70 0.64
C LEU A 171 -2.22 7.19 0.62
N LEU A 172 -1.78 6.66 -0.51
CA LEU A 172 -1.43 5.25 -0.67
C LEU A 172 0.05 5.10 -1.03
N LEU A 173 0.78 4.45 -0.15
CA LEU A 173 2.19 4.10 -0.33
C LEU A 173 2.33 2.61 -0.67
N PHE A 174 3.53 2.20 -1.07
CA PHE A 174 3.82 0.81 -1.41
C PHE A 174 5.00 0.29 -0.59
N THR A 175 4.76 -0.78 0.16
CA THR A 175 5.78 -1.59 0.79
C THR A 175 6.11 -2.81 -0.10
N SER A 176 6.62 -3.87 0.45
CA SER A 176 6.98 -5.11 -0.24
C SER A 176 6.98 -6.25 0.76
N SER A 177 6.76 -7.47 0.33
CA SER A 177 6.88 -8.67 1.17
C SER A 177 8.24 -8.82 1.87
N SER A 178 9.23 -8.01 1.49
CA SER A 178 10.53 -7.93 2.16
C SER A 178 10.54 -7.03 3.41
N TYR A 179 9.43 -6.35 3.75
CA TYR A 179 9.37 -5.49 4.93
C TYR A 179 9.40 -6.27 6.25
N THR A 180 8.87 -7.51 6.25
CA THR A 180 8.85 -8.37 7.44
C THR A 180 10.18 -9.06 7.72
N ARG A 181 11.02 -9.20 6.68
CA ARG A 181 12.33 -9.83 6.77
C ARG A 181 13.22 -9.30 5.65
N GLY A 182 14.40 -8.78 6.00
CA GLY A 182 15.43 -8.36 5.05
C GLY A 182 15.81 -9.49 4.08
N ARG A 183 16.14 -9.12 2.86
CA ARG A 183 16.52 -10.05 1.80
C ARG A 183 17.95 -9.82 1.38
N GLN A 184 18.67 -10.91 1.12
CA GLN A 184 20.03 -10.88 0.57
C GLN A 184 20.06 -10.10 -0.75
N LEU A 185 21.10 -9.32 -0.98
CA LEU A 185 21.40 -8.52 -2.17
C LEU A 185 20.51 -7.27 -2.37
N TYR A 186 19.47 -7.05 -1.60
CA TYR A 186 18.66 -5.82 -1.66
C TYR A 186 18.25 -5.34 -0.26
N SER A 187 19.25 -5.27 0.62
CA SER A 187 19.10 -4.85 2.02
C SER A 187 18.48 -3.45 2.13
N LEU A 188 18.96 -2.48 1.33
CA LEU A 188 18.46 -1.09 1.35
C LEU A 188 17.00 -0.99 0.92
N TYR A 189 16.61 -1.75 -0.11
CA TYR A 189 15.21 -1.82 -0.52
C TYR A 189 14.32 -2.40 0.59
N SER A 190 14.74 -3.51 1.19
CA SER A 190 14.00 -4.16 2.27
C SER A 190 13.83 -3.26 3.48
N SER A 191 14.90 -2.59 3.92
CA SER A 191 14.87 -1.66 5.05
C SER A 191 14.01 -0.43 4.77
N ALA A 192 14.11 0.15 3.58
CA ALA A 192 13.24 1.27 3.17
C ALA A 192 11.76 0.85 3.16
N LYS A 193 11.43 -0.36 2.68
CA LYS A 193 10.07 -0.86 2.67
C LYS A 193 9.52 -1.19 4.06
N ALA A 194 10.37 -1.58 5.02
CA ALA A 194 10.01 -1.68 6.44
C ALA A 194 9.77 -0.30 7.06
N ALA A 195 10.62 0.68 6.76
CA ALA A 195 10.47 2.05 7.23
C ALA A 195 9.17 2.70 6.74
N ILE A 196 8.70 2.40 5.51
CA ILE A 196 7.40 2.89 5.00
C ILE A 196 6.24 2.36 5.86
N VAL A 197 6.27 1.10 6.29
CA VAL A 197 5.20 0.55 7.14
C VAL A 197 5.12 1.32 8.46
N ASN A 198 6.24 1.55 9.11
CA ASN A 198 6.30 2.32 10.35
C ASN A 198 5.86 3.78 10.14
N LEU A 199 6.29 4.41 9.05
CA LEU A 199 5.86 5.76 8.66
C LEU A 199 4.33 5.85 8.49
N VAL A 200 3.72 4.89 7.80
CA VAL A 200 2.26 4.83 7.58
C VAL A 200 1.50 4.73 8.90
N GLN A 201 1.97 3.89 9.82
CA GLN A 201 1.37 3.74 11.14
C GLN A 201 1.43 5.05 11.94
N ALA A 202 2.59 5.69 12.02
CA ALA A 202 2.77 6.96 12.72
C ALA A 202 1.90 8.09 12.11
N LEU A 203 1.94 8.26 10.78
CA LEU A 203 1.16 9.29 10.11
C LEU A 203 -0.35 9.05 10.17
N SER A 204 -0.81 7.81 10.29
CA SER A 204 -2.23 7.53 10.47
C SER A 204 -2.77 8.05 11.80
N GLU A 205 -1.97 8.01 12.86
CA GLU A 205 -2.29 8.59 14.17
C GLU A 205 -2.22 10.12 14.12
N GLU A 206 -1.13 10.69 13.54
CA GLU A 206 -0.95 12.13 13.43
C GLU A 206 -2.07 12.82 12.61
N TRP A 207 -2.59 12.14 11.57
CA TRP A 207 -3.55 12.71 10.62
C TRP A 207 -5.01 12.37 10.93
N HIS A 208 -5.25 11.57 11.95
CA HIS A 208 -6.58 11.05 12.29
C HIS A 208 -7.61 12.17 12.48
N GLU A 209 -7.30 13.16 13.31
CA GLU A 209 -8.20 14.29 13.59
C GLU A 209 -8.48 15.17 12.37
N GLN A 210 -7.56 15.20 11.40
CA GLN A 210 -7.76 15.94 10.15
C GLN A 210 -8.57 15.16 9.11
N GLY A 211 -8.90 13.90 9.40
CA GLY A 211 -9.68 13.02 8.53
C GLY A 211 -8.91 12.54 7.29
N VAL A 212 -7.58 12.68 7.26
CA VAL A 212 -6.72 12.15 6.19
C VAL A 212 -6.38 10.71 6.50
N ARG A 213 -6.56 9.83 5.53
CA ARG A 213 -6.20 8.43 5.63
C ARG A 213 -4.89 8.14 4.91
N ILE A 214 -4.13 7.23 5.47
CA ILE A 214 -2.90 6.74 4.85
C ILE A 214 -2.78 5.23 5.04
N ASN A 215 -2.46 4.51 3.97
CA ASN A 215 -2.26 3.08 3.99
C ASN A 215 -1.06 2.69 3.12
N CYS A 216 -0.59 1.46 3.24
CA CYS A 216 0.36 0.92 2.28
C CYS A 216 -0.07 -0.43 1.72
N ILE A 217 0.18 -0.61 0.43
CA ILE A 217 -0.02 -1.88 -0.27
C ILE A 217 1.24 -2.73 -0.11
N ASN A 218 1.06 -3.98 0.25
CA ASN A 218 2.11 -5.01 0.29
C ASN A 218 1.85 -6.07 -0.78
N PRO A 219 2.34 -5.88 -2.01
CA PRO A 219 2.15 -6.86 -3.06
C PRO A 219 3.07 -8.07 -2.85
N GLU A 220 2.54 -9.27 -3.07
CA GLU A 220 3.36 -10.45 -3.33
C GLU A 220 4.17 -10.22 -4.62
N ARG A 221 5.10 -11.14 -4.95
CA ARG A 221 5.90 -11.03 -6.18
C ARG A 221 5.03 -10.73 -7.40
N THR A 222 5.20 -9.55 -7.98
CA THR A 222 4.35 -9.03 -9.06
C THR A 222 5.15 -8.89 -10.35
N LYS A 223 4.57 -9.30 -11.47
CA LYS A 223 5.16 -9.14 -12.81
C LYS A 223 5.18 -7.66 -13.19
N THR A 224 6.33 -7.03 -13.07
CA THR A 224 6.58 -5.63 -13.40
C THR A 224 7.91 -5.48 -14.11
N PRO A 225 8.14 -4.41 -14.91
CA PRO A 225 9.44 -4.15 -15.52
C PRO A 225 10.59 -4.11 -14.48
N MET A 226 10.36 -3.52 -13.31
CA MET A 226 11.34 -3.50 -12.21
C MET A 226 11.72 -4.92 -11.79
N ARG A 227 10.74 -5.82 -11.63
CA ARG A 227 11.01 -7.19 -11.22
C ARG A 227 11.77 -7.97 -12.29
N ILE A 228 11.33 -7.86 -13.55
CA ILE A 228 11.99 -8.51 -14.68
C ILE A 228 13.46 -8.06 -14.78
N LYS A 229 13.73 -6.75 -14.64
CA LYS A 229 15.09 -6.20 -14.63
C LYS A 229 15.96 -6.79 -13.51
N SER A 230 15.39 -6.99 -12.30
CA SER A 230 16.18 -7.40 -11.12
C SER A 230 16.30 -8.90 -10.94
N PHE A 231 15.35 -9.70 -11.47
CA PHE A 231 15.28 -11.16 -11.24
C PHE A 231 15.22 -11.99 -12.53
N GLY A 232 15.16 -11.36 -13.70
CA GLY A 232 14.94 -12.03 -14.96
C GLY A 232 13.47 -12.42 -15.18
N VAL A 233 13.23 -13.22 -16.22
CA VAL A 233 11.91 -13.74 -16.55
C VAL A 233 11.60 -14.93 -15.64
N GLU A 234 10.50 -14.84 -14.90
CA GLU A 234 10.01 -15.91 -14.03
C GLU A 234 8.71 -16.50 -14.61
N PRO A 235 8.33 -17.74 -14.28
CA PRO A 235 7.08 -18.32 -14.77
C PRO A 235 5.85 -17.50 -14.34
N ASP A 236 4.94 -17.23 -15.26
CA ASP A 236 3.78 -16.34 -15.04
C ASP A 236 2.89 -16.82 -13.89
N ASN A 237 2.75 -18.14 -13.71
CA ASN A 237 1.98 -18.72 -12.62
C ASN A 237 2.61 -18.52 -11.23
N THR A 238 3.81 -17.95 -11.13
CA THR A 238 4.50 -17.66 -9.86
C THR A 238 4.37 -16.20 -9.43
N LEU A 239 3.83 -15.35 -10.28
CA LEU A 239 3.75 -13.90 -10.08
C LEU A 239 2.30 -13.41 -10.06
N LEU A 240 2.04 -12.35 -9.29
CA LEU A 240 0.82 -11.55 -9.45
C LEU A 240 0.88 -10.75 -10.77
N LYS A 241 -0.28 -10.51 -11.37
CA LYS A 241 -0.41 -9.48 -12.41
C LYS A 241 -0.38 -8.09 -11.74
N SER A 242 0.25 -7.12 -12.38
CA SER A 242 0.26 -5.74 -11.87
C SER A 242 -1.14 -5.14 -11.76
N GLU A 243 -2.04 -5.53 -12.67
CA GLU A 243 -3.45 -5.15 -12.66
C GLU A 243 -4.20 -5.62 -11.39
N THR A 244 -3.96 -6.85 -10.92
CA THR A 244 -4.56 -7.34 -9.66
C THR A 244 -4.15 -6.45 -8.47
N VAL A 245 -2.88 -6.06 -8.42
CA VAL A 245 -2.38 -5.15 -7.39
C VAL A 245 -3.00 -3.76 -7.54
N ALA A 246 -3.14 -3.27 -8.76
CA ALA A 246 -3.75 -1.97 -9.03
C ALA A 246 -5.22 -1.93 -8.65
N VAL A 247 -6.01 -2.98 -8.95
CA VAL A 247 -7.41 -3.09 -8.51
C VAL A 247 -7.53 -3.02 -6.99
N ALA A 248 -6.73 -3.80 -6.26
CA ALA A 248 -6.70 -3.77 -4.80
C ALA A 248 -6.32 -2.37 -4.28
N SER A 249 -5.33 -1.71 -4.90
CA SER A 249 -4.89 -0.37 -4.56
C SER A 249 -6.00 0.67 -4.74
N VAL A 250 -6.72 0.62 -5.86
CA VAL A 250 -7.82 1.54 -6.15
C VAL A 250 -8.99 1.32 -5.19
N ASN A 251 -9.34 0.08 -4.86
CA ASN A 251 -10.35 -0.21 -3.84
C ASN A 251 -9.92 0.32 -2.45
N ALA A 252 -8.64 0.21 -2.10
CA ALA A 252 -8.09 0.72 -0.84
C ALA A 252 -8.18 2.25 -0.72
N LEU A 253 -8.00 3.01 -1.82
CA LEU A 253 -8.10 4.47 -1.82
C LEU A 253 -9.45 4.97 -1.30
N PHE A 254 -10.52 4.23 -1.54
CA PHE A 254 -11.87 4.62 -1.18
C PHE A 254 -12.46 3.82 0.00
N SER A 255 -11.63 3.00 0.65
CA SER A 255 -11.99 2.31 1.88
C SER A 255 -11.98 3.26 3.10
N SER A 256 -12.48 2.78 4.23
CA SER A 256 -12.38 3.49 5.53
C SER A 256 -11.08 3.16 6.28
N LEU A 257 -10.22 2.33 5.72
CA LEU A 257 -8.98 1.90 6.37
C LEU A 257 -7.99 3.05 6.49
N THR A 258 -7.23 3.07 7.58
CA THR A 258 -6.08 3.95 7.80
C THR A 258 -5.06 3.26 8.70
N GLY A 259 -3.77 3.48 8.44
CA GLY A 259 -2.66 2.85 9.19
C GLY A 259 -2.37 1.39 8.77
N GLU A 260 -3.08 0.88 7.76
CA GLU A 260 -3.07 -0.54 7.42
C GLU A 260 -2.00 -0.91 6.38
N VAL A 261 -1.50 -2.12 6.54
CA VAL A 261 -0.70 -2.82 5.52
C VAL A 261 -1.61 -3.79 4.78
N ILE A 262 -2.00 -3.42 3.58
CA ILE A 262 -2.94 -4.19 2.76
C ILE A 262 -2.16 -5.17 1.89
N ASP A 263 -2.14 -6.42 2.30
CA ASP A 263 -1.49 -7.50 1.54
C ASP A 263 -2.28 -7.83 0.26
N VAL A 264 -1.59 -7.95 -0.86
CA VAL A 264 -2.14 -8.47 -2.11
C VAL A 264 -1.42 -9.76 -2.46
N LYS A 265 -2.11 -10.88 -2.30
CA LYS A 265 -1.55 -12.23 -2.48
C LYS A 265 -2.23 -12.97 -3.61
N ARG A 266 -1.53 -13.93 -4.20
CA ARG A 266 -2.15 -14.86 -5.15
C ARG A 266 -3.09 -15.79 -4.42
N VAL A 267 -4.26 -16.02 -4.99
CA VAL A 267 -5.12 -17.13 -4.58
C VAL A 267 -4.38 -18.42 -4.98
N ARG A 268 -3.99 -19.21 -4.00
CA ARG A 268 -3.42 -20.54 -4.24
C ARG A 268 -4.60 -21.52 -4.35
N SER A 269 -4.79 -22.03 -5.55
CA SER A 269 -5.67 -23.18 -5.79
C SER A 269 -5.08 -24.45 -5.16
#